data_74751e30c4fe2a5e7c440d5d4f8e0006
#
_entry.id   74751e30c4fe2a5e7c440d5d4f8e0006
#
_cell.length_a   1.000
_cell.length_b   1.000
_cell.length_c   1.000
_cell.angle_alpha   90.00
_cell.angle_beta   90.00
_cell.angle_gamma   90.00
#
_symmetry.space_group_name_H-M   'P 1'
#
loop_
_entity.id
_entity.type
_entity.pdbx_description
1 polymer ?
#
loop_
_entity_poly.entity_id
_entity_poly.type
_entity_poly.pdbx_seq_one_letter_code
_entity_poly.pdbx_strand_id
1 'polypeptide(L)'
;VDKKESTTQYVWGTDGGLRSCDHLLFTNGKEDPDGKEIGNGNQEFVFKGEQTLKKGTYLLKGWVYIADGSELTIEPGTIIKGDKATKAALIAERGGKLIAKGTPTAPIVFTSAQAKGNRKPGDWGGVILCGKAVNNQQEMEIEGGPRTKHGGNDNADNSGVLSYVRIE
;
A
#
# COMPACT_ATOMS: atom_id res chain seq x y z
N VAL A 1 0.69 -34.58 -0.29
CA VAL A 1 0.79 -34.14 -0.13
C VAL A 1 0.63 -33.52 -0.11
N ASP A 2 0.47 -33.39 -0.40
CA ASP A 2 0.47 -32.75 -0.50
C ASP A 2 0.55 -31.90 -0.22
N LYS A 3 0.67 -31.54 -0.24
CA LYS A 3 0.83 -30.76 -0.09
C LYS A 3 0.57 -29.99 -0.34
N LYS A 4 0.15 -29.90 -0.62
CA LYS A 4 0.01 -29.10 -0.77
C LYS A 4 -0.36 -28.39 -0.16
N GLU A 5 -0.46 -28.53 0.21
CA GLU A 5 -0.51 -27.91 0.72
C GLU A 5 -0.23 -27.23 1.10
N SER A 6 -0.06 -27.29 1.16
CA SER A 6 0.36 -26.66 1.53
C SER A 6 0.63 -25.77 1.25
N THR A 7 0.69 -25.66 0.68
CA THR A 7 0.95 -24.69 0.27
C THR A 7 0.04 -23.97 0.17
N THR A 8 -0.67 -24.24 0.18
CA THR A 8 -1.38 -23.62 0.14
C THR A 8 -1.85 -23.15 0.91
N GLN A 9 -1.75 -23.44 1.34
CA GLN A 9 -2.16 -23.00 2.10
C GLN A 9 -2.20 -21.84 2.08
N TYR A 10 -2.07 -21.40 1.45
CA TYR A 10 -2.07 -20.29 1.33
C TYR A 10 -2.76 -19.68 0.66
N VAL A 11 -3.32 -19.81 0.35
CA VAL A 11 -3.97 -19.48 -0.34
C VAL A 11 -4.74 -18.52 -0.06
N TRP A 12 -4.78 -17.68 0.33
CA TRP A 12 -5.58 -16.79 0.57
C TRP A 12 -6.12 -16.20 -0.54
N GLY A 13 -7.11 -16.16 -0.63
CA GLY A 13 -7.78 -15.68 -1.63
C GLY A 13 -8.27 -16.56 -2.60
N THR A 14 -7.58 -17.44 -3.14
CA THR A 14 -8.05 -18.11 -4.23
C THR A 14 -9.20 -18.87 -3.93
N ASP A 15 -9.29 -19.45 -2.90
CA ASP A 15 -10.43 -20.22 -2.63
C ASP A 15 -11.34 -19.37 -1.88
N GLY A 16 -11.14 -18.07 -2.06
CA GLY A 16 -12.00 -17.21 -1.48
C GLY A 16 -11.79 -17.08 -0.07
N GLY A 17 -11.07 -17.87 0.36
CA GLY A 17 -10.88 -17.81 1.61
C GLY A 17 -9.76 -17.09 1.98
N LEU A 18 -9.81 -16.10 2.48
CA LEU A 18 -8.86 -15.53 2.85
C LEU A 18 -8.35 -15.99 3.82
N ARG A 19 -7.47 -16.02 3.95
CA ARG A 19 -6.77 -16.51 4.78
C ARG A 19 -6.11 -15.50 5.50
N SER A 20 -5.28 -15.74 6.30
CA SER A 20 -4.48 -14.77 6.97
C SER A 20 -3.61 -14.07 5.98
N CYS A 21 -3.16 -12.95 6.35
CA CYS A 21 -2.23 -12.28 5.49
C CYS A 21 -0.97 -13.04 5.29
N ASP A 22 -0.78 -14.06 6.08
CA ASP A 22 0.41 -14.85 5.90
C ASP A 22 0.32 -15.76 4.73
N HIS A 23 -0.88 -16.01 4.28
CA HIS A 23 -1.04 -16.87 3.18
C HIS A 23 -0.80 -16.15 1.91
N LEU A 24 0.19 -16.52 1.23
CA LEU A 24 0.39 -16.10 -0.13
C LEU A 24 -0.20 -17.14 -1.00
N LEU A 25 -0.78 -16.70 -2.08
CA LEU A 25 -1.25 -17.63 -3.03
C LEU A 25 -0.12 -18.12 -3.83
N PHE A 26 -0.10 -19.39 -3.98
CA PHE A 26 0.86 -20.01 -4.87
C PHE A 26 0.11 -20.89 -5.84
N THR A 27 0.48 -20.77 -7.08
CA THR A 27 -0.04 -21.64 -8.11
C THR A 27 1.06 -22.59 -8.47
N ASN A 28 0.84 -23.87 -8.29
CA ASN A 28 1.86 -24.88 -8.57
C ASN A 28 3.17 -24.57 -7.84
N GLY A 29 3.07 -24.10 -6.64
CA GLY A 29 4.24 -23.78 -5.83
C GLY A 29 4.94 -22.48 -6.20
N LYS A 30 4.35 -21.68 -7.06
CA LYS A 30 4.91 -20.39 -7.43
C LYS A 30 4.15 -19.28 -6.75
N GLU A 31 4.88 -18.25 -6.38
CA GLU A 31 4.26 -17.07 -5.80
C GLU A 31 3.39 -16.37 -6.84
N ASP A 32 2.24 -15.88 -6.40
CA ASP A 32 1.35 -15.10 -7.24
C ASP A 32 2.05 -13.83 -7.71
N PRO A 33 2.27 -13.69 -9.01
CA PRO A 33 3.00 -12.53 -9.53
C PRO A 33 2.28 -11.21 -9.33
N ASP A 34 0.98 -11.23 -9.14
CA ASP A 34 0.22 -10.01 -8.91
C ASP A 34 0.25 -9.59 -7.44
N GLY A 35 0.50 -10.53 -6.55
CA GLY A 35 0.64 -10.28 -5.14
C GLY A 35 -0.67 -10.32 -4.38
N LYS A 36 -0.59 -10.12 -3.08
CA LYS A 36 -1.75 -10.09 -2.20
C LYS A 36 -2.55 -8.83 -2.43
N GLU A 37 -3.85 -8.97 -2.62
CA GLU A 37 -4.69 -7.80 -2.85
C GLU A 37 -4.98 -7.05 -1.57
N ILE A 38 -4.95 -5.73 -1.66
CA ILE A 38 -5.35 -4.82 -0.60
C ILE A 38 -6.39 -3.89 -1.20
N GLY A 39 -7.60 -3.97 -0.69
CA GLY A 39 -8.75 -3.31 -1.29
C GLY A 39 -9.32 -4.11 -2.44
N ASN A 40 -10.41 -3.63 -3.00
CA ASN A 40 -11.09 -4.30 -4.10
C ASN A 40 -11.45 -3.34 -5.25
N GLY A 41 -11.11 -2.06 -5.09
CA GLY A 41 -11.38 -1.04 -6.10
C GLY A 41 -12.80 -0.50 -6.11
N ASN A 42 -13.73 -1.11 -5.41
CA ASN A 42 -15.12 -0.67 -5.36
C ASN A 42 -15.44 0.10 -4.07
N GLN A 43 -14.63 -0.07 -3.07
CA GLN A 43 -14.81 0.55 -1.77
C GLN A 43 -13.44 1.01 -1.26
N GLU A 44 -13.48 2.00 -0.38
CA GLU A 44 -12.25 2.42 0.28
C GLU A 44 -11.79 1.34 1.22
N PHE A 45 -10.49 1.14 1.27
CA PHE A 45 -9.87 0.24 2.24
C PHE A 45 -9.11 1.10 3.24
N VAL A 46 -9.28 0.85 4.52
CA VAL A 46 -8.71 1.70 5.57
C VAL A 46 -7.93 0.87 6.57
N PHE A 47 -6.64 1.12 6.64
CA PHE A 47 -5.81 0.60 7.73
C PHE A 47 -6.10 1.40 9.00
N LYS A 48 -6.35 0.71 10.10
CA LYS A 48 -6.60 1.32 11.40
C LYS A 48 -5.71 0.70 12.44
N GLY A 49 -5.24 1.54 13.37
CA GLY A 49 -4.30 1.12 14.39
C GLY A 49 -2.94 0.83 13.79
N GLU A 50 -2.16 0.02 14.47
CA GLU A 50 -0.81 -0.31 14.00
C GLU A 50 -0.87 -1.57 13.16
N GLN A 51 -0.47 -1.47 11.93
CA GLN A 51 -0.51 -2.56 10.97
C GLN A 51 0.86 -2.75 10.33
N THR A 52 1.18 -3.98 9.96
CA THR A 52 2.46 -4.27 9.30
C THR A 52 2.23 -5.13 8.06
N LEU A 53 2.72 -4.63 6.94
CA LEU A 53 2.83 -5.45 5.73
C LEU A 53 4.17 -6.16 5.76
N LYS A 54 4.09 -7.47 5.90
CA LYS A 54 5.27 -8.33 5.87
C LYS A 54 5.89 -8.31 4.48
N LYS A 55 7.16 -8.65 4.40
CA LYS A 55 7.86 -8.72 3.13
C LYS A 55 7.06 -9.57 2.15
N GLY A 56 6.83 -9.04 0.97
CA GLY A 56 6.04 -9.71 -0.07
C GLY A 56 5.66 -8.76 -1.18
N THR A 57 4.85 -9.25 -2.11
CA THR A 57 4.28 -8.44 -3.17
C THR A 57 2.81 -8.18 -2.84
N TYR A 58 2.38 -6.95 -3.03
CA TYR A 58 1.00 -6.54 -2.74
C TYR A 58 0.44 -5.77 -3.93
N LEU A 59 -0.85 -5.96 -4.20
CA LEU A 59 -1.58 -5.25 -5.23
C LEU A 59 -2.63 -4.36 -4.57
N LEU A 60 -2.45 -3.06 -4.67
CA LEU A 60 -3.45 -2.11 -4.17
C LEU A 60 -4.53 -1.95 -5.23
N LYS A 61 -5.79 -1.99 -4.80
CA LYS A 61 -6.95 -1.75 -5.64
C LYS A 61 -7.82 -0.66 -5.04
N GLY A 62 -8.00 0.41 -5.79
CA GLY A 62 -8.74 1.58 -5.33
C GLY A 62 -7.94 2.39 -4.32
N TRP A 63 -8.63 3.19 -3.57
CA TRP A 63 -7.98 4.07 -2.61
C TRP A 63 -7.81 3.38 -1.26
N VAL A 64 -6.55 3.27 -0.84
CA VAL A 64 -6.14 2.60 0.38
C VAL A 64 -5.64 3.66 1.35
N TYR A 65 -6.31 3.77 2.48
CA TYR A 65 -6.03 4.82 3.45
C TYR A 65 -5.33 4.29 4.69
N ILE A 66 -4.50 5.12 5.29
CA ILE A 66 -3.99 4.95 6.64
C ILE A 66 -4.69 6.01 7.47
N ALA A 67 -5.57 5.60 8.36
CA ALA A 67 -6.45 6.52 9.10
C ALA A 67 -5.68 7.40 10.06
N ASP A 68 -6.32 8.50 10.49
CA ASP A 68 -5.81 9.34 11.57
C ASP A 68 -5.51 8.49 12.80
N GLY A 69 -4.36 8.72 13.41
CA GLY A 69 -3.91 7.99 14.58
C GLY A 69 -3.48 6.56 14.29
N SER A 70 -3.32 6.21 13.03
CA SER A 70 -2.92 4.85 12.63
C SER A 70 -1.53 4.86 12.00
N GLU A 71 -0.87 3.70 12.03
CA GLU A 71 0.45 3.55 11.46
C GLU A 71 0.52 2.29 10.60
N LEU A 72 1.04 2.44 9.40
CA LEU A 72 1.31 1.32 8.51
C LEU A 72 2.82 1.16 8.36
N THR A 73 3.36 0.08 8.89
CA THR A 73 4.75 -0.28 8.71
C THR A 73 4.87 -1.25 7.54
N ILE A 74 5.85 -1.02 6.67
CA ILE A 74 6.14 -1.90 5.53
C ILE A 74 7.54 -2.46 5.70
N GLU A 75 7.66 -3.78 5.69
CA GLU A 75 8.94 -4.44 5.88
C GLU A 75 9.86 -4.30 4.66
N PRO A 76 11.18 -4.30 4.88
CA PRO A 76 12.16 -4.20 3.79
C PRO A 76 11.98 -5.27 2.72
N GLY A 77 12.16 -4.88 1.46
CA GLY A 77 12.04 -5.78 0.32
C GLY A 77 10.63 -6.04 -0.14
N THR A 78 9.66 -5.28 0.40
CA THR A 78 8.27 -5.36 -0.02
C THR A 78 8.06 -4.60 -1.33
N ILE A 79 7.21 -5.15 -2.19
CA ILE A 79 6.81 -4.52 -3.45
C ILE A 79 5.31 -4.22 -3.38
N ILE A 80 4.97 -2.96 -3.58
CA ILE A 80 3.59 -2.50 -3.61
C ILE A 80 3.28 -2.10 -5.04
N LYS A 81 2.31 -2.77 -5.65
CA LYS A 81 1.87 -2.46 -7.02
C LYS A 81 0.54 -1.73 -6.97
N GLY A 82 0.42 -0.66 -7.71
CA GLY A 82 -0.85 0.05 -7.86
C GLY A 82 -1.61 -0.40 -9.09
N ASP A 83 -2.85 -0.83 -8.90
CA ASP A 83 -3.69 -1.26 -10.00
C ASP A 83 -4.20 -0.05 -10.79
N LYS A 84 -3.97 -0.10 -12.10
CA LYS A 84 -4.34 0.99 -13.00
C LYS A 84 -5.85 1.09 -13.19
N ALA A 85 -6.52 -0.04 -13.28
CA ALA A 85 -7.95 -0.04 -13.59
C ALA A 85 -8.76 0.63 -12.48
N THR A 86 -8.33 0.49 -11.25
CA THR A 86 -9.00 1.09 -10.08
C THR A 86 -8.35 2.39 -9.63
N LYS A 87 -7.34 2.87 -10.37
CA LYS A 87 -6.61 4.10 -10.05
C LYS A 87 -6.12 4.07 -8.61
N ALA A 88 -5.50 2.97 -8.24
CA ALA A 88 -5.09 2.73 -6.87
C ALA A 88 -4.16 3.82 -6.33
N ALA A 89 -4.29 4.12 -5.05
CA ALA A 89 -3.41 5.05 -4.34
C ALA A 89 -3.28 4.63 -2.88
N LEU A 90 -2.11 4.88 -2.29
CA LEU A 90 -1.89 4.72 -0.85
C LEU A 90 -1.86 6.10 -0.22
N ILE A 91 -2.79 6.36 0.68
CA ILE A 91 -3.03 7.70 1.22
C ILE A 91 -2.91 7.66 2.74
N ALA A 92 -1.95 8.37 3.31
CA ALA A 92 -1.94 8.61 4.74
C ALA A 92 -2.76 9.86 5.00
N GLU A 93 -3.88 9.71 5.71
CA GLU A 93 -4.71 10.84 6.11
C GLU A 93 -3.95 11.71 7.12
N ARG A 94 -4.46 12.90 7.40
CA ARG A 94 -3.87 13.73 8.43
C ARG A 94 -3.79 12.96 9.76
N GLY A 95 -2.57 12.77 10.27
CA GLY A 95 -2.32 11.99 11.47
C GLY A 95 -2.12 10.51 11.23
N GLY A 96 -2.30 10.03 10.01
CA GLY A 96 -1.87 8.70 9.62
C GLY A 96 -0.39 8.68 9.32
N LYS A 97 0.29 7.57 9.55
CA LYS A 97 1.73 7.45 9.37
C LYS A 97 2.09 6.27 8.49
N LEU A 98 2.99 6.51 7.54
CA LEU A 98 3.58 5.46 6.73
C LEU A 98 5.05 5.26 7.13
N ILE A 99 5.38 4.08 7.62
CA ILE A 99 6.75 3.71 8.00
C ILE A 99 7.27 2.73 6.95
N ALA A 100 8.00 3.23 5.99
CA ALA A 100 8.59 2.43 4.93
C ALA A 100 10.10 2.52 5.00
N LYS A 101 10.71 1.63 5.78
CA LYS A 101 12.16 1.62 5.98
C LYS A 101 12.74 0.40 5.31
N GLY A 102 13.14 0.55 4.08
CA GLY A 102 13.90 -0.47 3.36
C GLY A 102 15.36 -0.49 3.79
N THR A 103 16.17 -1.25 3.05
CA THR A 103 17.62 -1.29 3.23
C THR A 103 18.29 -1.22 1.85
N PRO A 104 19.61 -0.98 1.79
CA PRO A 104 20.31 -0.95 0.49
C PRO A 104 20.15 -2.23 -0.31
N THR A 105 20.04 -3.38 0.36
CA THR A 105 19.90 -4.68 -0.30
C THR A 105 18.45 -5.16 -0.38
N ALA A 106 17.53 -4.47 0.26
CA ALA A 106 16.12 -4.82 0.28
C ALA A 106 15.26 -3.54 0.32
N PRO A 107 15.30 -2.74 -0.75
CA PRO A 107 14.48 -1.53 -0.80
C PRO A 107 12.99 -1.89 -0.86
N ILE A 108 12.17 -0.96 -0.43
CA ILE A 108 10.73 -1.06 -0.62
C ILE A 108 10.41 -0.39 -1.95
N VAL A 109 9.58 -1.04 -2.77
CA VAL A 109 9.27 -0.54 -4.10
C VAL A 109 7.78 -0.29 -4.24
N PHE A 110 7.43 0.90 -4.64
CA PHE A 110 6.08 1.25 -5.04
C PHE A 110 6.08 1.44 -6.56
N THR A 111 5.23 0.73 -7.29
CA THR A 111 5.28 0.74 -8.74
C THR A 111 3.91 0.46 -9.35
N SER A 112 3.78 0.67 -10.66
CA SER A 112 2.58 0.29 -11.41
C SER A 112 2.44 -1.23 -11.47
N ALA A 113 1.19 -1.71 -11.45
CA ALA A 113 0.88 -3.12 -11.68
C ALA A 113 0.99 -3.51 -13.15
N GLN A 114 1.21 -2.56 -14.04
CA GLN A 114 1.36 -2.88 -15.45
C GLN A 114 2.60 -3.73 -15.68
N ALA A 115 2.55 -4.52 -16.75
CA ALA A 115 3.64 -5.39 -17.12
C ALA A 115 4.93 -4.60 -17.34
N LYS A 116 6.05 -5.25 -17.08
CA LYS A 116 7.36 -4.65 -17.30
C LYS A 116 7.48 -4.15 -18.73
N GLY A 117 7.89 -2.90 -18.87
CA GLY A 117 8.01 -2.24 -20.17
C GLY A 117 6.75 -1.46 -20.59
N ASN A 118 5.61 -1.70 -19.92
CA ASN A 118 4.37 -0.99 -20.21
C ASN A 118 4.02 0.05 -19.16
N ARG A 119 4.82 0.16 -18.11
CA ARG A 119 4.57 1.09 -17.01
C ARG A 119 4.77 2.52 -17.47
N LYS A 120 3.89 3.39 -17.04
CA LYS A 120 3.90 4.80 -17.45
C LYS A 120 3.45 5.70 -16.31
N PRO A 121 3.90 6.93 -16.28
CA PRO A 121 3.36 7.93 -15.36
C PRO A 121 1.84 8.00 -15.49
N GLY A 122 1.17 8.10 -14.35
CA GLY A 122 -0.29 8.15 -14.31
C GLY A 122 -0.99 6.80 -14.33
N ASP A 123 -0.24 5.69 -14.28
CA ASP A 123 -0.87 4.37 -14.15
C ASP A 123 -1.60 4.21 -12.84
N TRP A 124 -1.14 4.87 -11.79
CA TRP A 124 -1.76 4.81 -10.47
C TRP A 124 -1.54 6.13 -9.72
N GLY A 125 -2.23 6.32 -8.60
CA GLY A 125 -2.21 7.58 -7.86
C GLY A 125 -0.99 7.79 -6.97
N GLY A 126 -0.15 6.77 -6.83
CA GLY A 126 1.07 6.91 -6.05
C GLY A 126 0.86 6.86 -4.54
N VAL A 127 1.80 7.46 -3.82
CA VAL A 127 1.78 7.56 -2.36
C VAL A 127 1.51 9.01 -1.99
N ILE A 128 0.51 9.22 -1.17
CA ILE A 128 0.08 10.55 -0.76
C ILE A 128 0.18 10.64 0.76
N LEU A 129 0.82 11.69 1.27
CA LEU A 129 0.98 11.93 2.69
C LEU A 129 0.33 13.27 3.03
N CYS A 130 -0.76 13.22 3.78
CA CYS A 130 -1.53 14.40 4.15
C CYS A 130 -1.11 14.85 5.55
N GLY A 131 -0.26 15.84 5.63
CA GLY A 131 0.24 16.34 6.90
C GLY A 131 -0.69 17.36 7.55
N LYS A 132 -0.43 17.64 8.84
CA LYS A 132 -1.14 18.63 9.65
C LYS A 132 -0.40 19.96 9.77
N ALA A 133 0.75 20.10 9.15
CA ALA A 133 1.55 21.31 9.27
C ALA A 133 0.85 22.50 8.61
N VAL A 134 1.21 23.69 9.06
CA VAL A 134 0.68 24.92 8.47
C VAL A 134 1.11 25.00 7.01
N ASN A 135 0.18 25.35 6.15
CA ASN A 135 0.46 25.69 4.78
C ASN A 135 -0.13 27.07 4.46
N ASN A 136 0.03 27.52 3.22
CA ASN A 136 -0.41 28.86 2.83
C ASN A 136 -1.90 28.99 2.62
N GLN A 137 -2.67 27.93 2.76
CA GLN A 137 -4.12 27.93 2.54
C GLN A 137 -4.91 27.22 3.64
N GLN A 138 -4.25 26.90 4.73
CA GLN A 138 -4.83 26.21 5.89
C GLN A 138 -5.21 24.76 5.57
N GLU A 139 -6.41 24.52 5.06
CA GLU A 139 -6.84 23.19 4.68
C GLU A 139 -7.10 23.12 3.19
N MET A 140 -6.54 22.13 2.55
CA MET A 140 -6.76 21.86 1.14
C MET A 140 -7.01 20.37 0.93
N GLU A 141 -7.59 20.04 -0.20
CA GLU A 141 -7.73 18.66 -0.64
C GLU A 141 -6.92 18.47 -1.91
N ILE A 142 -6.38 17.29 -2.06
CA ILE A 142 -5.67 16.94 -3.28
C ILE A 142 -6.69 16.69 -4.38
N GLU A 143 -6.44 17.22 -5.55
CA GLU A 143 -7.33 17.10 -6.68
C GLU A 143 -7.63 15.64 -6.99
N GLY A 144 -8.90 15.32 -7.09
CA GLY A 144 -9.35 13.99 -7.49
C GLY A 144 -9.39 12.94 -6.40
N GLY A 145 -9.02 13.26 -5.18
CA GLY A 145 -9.04 12.28 -4.10
C GLY A 145 -9.91 12.70 -2.93
N PRO A 146 -10.90 11.91 -2.54
CA PRO A 146 -11.61 12.19 -1.31
C PRO A 146 -10.72 11.89 -0.11
N ARG A 147 -11.06 12.48 1.01
CA ARG A 147 -10.35 12.24 2.26
C ARG A 147 -8.86 12.54 2.16
N THR A 148 -8.50 13.52 1.36
CA THR A 148 -7.09 13.91 1.15
C THR A 148 -6.82 15.31 1.69
N LYS A 149 -7.57 15.72 2.70
CA LYS A 149 -7.33 17.00 3.32
C LYS A 149 -5.97 17.03 3.97
N HIS A 150 -5.23 18.08 3.71
CA HIS A 150 -3.91 18.31 4.28
C HIS A 150 -3.80 19.75 4.75
N GLY A 151 -2.79 20.01 5.58
CA GLY A 151 -2.65 21.29 6.23
C GLY A 151 -3.35 21.33 7.59
N GLY A 152 -3.04 22.31 8.35
CA GLY A 152 -3.53 22.47 9.72
C GLY A 152 -2.67 23.46 10.48
N ASN A 153 -2.40 23.19 11.73
CA ASN A 153 -1.64 24.08 12.59
C ASN A 153 -0.60 23.36 13.46
N ASP A 154 -0.23 22.15 13.12
CA ASP A 154 0.75 21.38 13.87
C ASP A 154 2.04 21.26 13.05
N ASN A 155 2.98 22.16 13.27
CA ASN A 155 4.24 22.14 12.56
C ASN A 155 5.19 21.03 13.04
N ALA A 156 4.81 20.30 14.07
CA ALA A 156 5.58 19.15 14.54
C ALA A 156 5.00 17.84 14.00
N ASP A 157 3.98 17.92 13.15
CA ASP A 157 3.37 16.75 12.57
C ASP A 157 4.36 15.90 11.79
N ASN A 158 4.14 14.60 11.81
CA ASN A 158 5.03 13.65 11.17
C ASN A 158 4.20 12.54 10.52
N SER A 159 4.13 12.56 9.21
CA SER A 159 3.36 11.58 8.43
C SER A 159 4.12 10.27 8.20
N GLY A 160 5.30 10.11 8.75
CA GLY A 160 6.04 8.85 8.71
C GLY A 160 7.47 8.97 8.24
N VAL A 161 8.01 7.86 7.77
CA VAL A 161 9.42 7.76 7.36
C VAL A 161 9.53 6.98 6.06
N LEU A 162 10.24 7.53 5.10
CA LEU A 162 10.59 6.84 3.86
C LEU A 162 12.12 6.74 3.79
N SER A 163 12.64 5.54 3.75
CA SER A 163 14.08 5.30 3.69
C SER A 163 14.35 4.08 2.82
N TYR A 164 15.27 4.20 1.87
CA TYR A 164 15.54 3.16 0.87
C TYR A 164 14.24 2.72 0.18
N VAL A 165 13.50 3.68 -0.30
CA VAL A 165 12.23 3.48 -1.00
C VAL A 165 12.41 3.92 -2.45
N ARG A 166 11.82 3.15 -3.37
CA ARG A 166 11.75 3.51 -4.79
C ARG A 166 10.28 3.70 -5.13
N ILE A 167 9.96 4.79 -5.79
CA ILE A 167 8.61 5.07 -6.30
C ILE A 167 8.75 5.24 -7.81
N GLU A 168 8.07 4.41 -8.60
CA GLU A 168 8.20 4.35 -10.07
C GLU A 168 6.83 4.31 -10.74
#